data_b82c4302659109b0d98e47091ea2808a
#
_entry.id   b82c4302659109b0d98e47091ea2808a
#
_cell.length_a   1.000
_cell.length_b   1.000
_cell.length_c   1.000
_cell.angle_alpha   90.00
_cell.angle_beta   90.00
_cell.angle_gamma   90.00
#
_symmetry.space_group_name_H-M   'P 1'
#
loop_
_entity.id
_entity.type
_entity.pdbx_description
1 polymer ?
#
loop_
_entity_poly.entity_id
_entity_poly.type
_entity_poly.pdbx_seq_one_letter_code
_entity_poly.pdbx_strand_id
1 'polypeptide(L)'
;VEMDVQQTGDKKLVIHHDFLIDWHTDMRGQIYDMTMEELKALDFGSWKDVSYKDERIATLQEALALCREMEGTVVQLELKATIDNDSDFVPRVIEEIRAADITDRLVVISFNHDLLRQAKQLMPELKVGVLVYGALETMALPTSTWEMLGLQNGLEEDDFPQLPPLSVENVDDENCSWALRWMGNQISMLQANFPGKSLVEVAQRLLEQRDPVKYVQTLDFKPDWVSCEYHTAYQQPSMVQKLHDLGIKAAYWTVDGEQAVKDLWPLQPDAIVTNRPDRVREWISELEMTE
;
A
#
# COMPACT_ATOMS: atom_id res chain seq x y z
N VAL A 1 -13.00 5.16 1.43
CA VAL A 1 -12.41 4.13 2.33
C VAL A 1 -11.26 3.47 1.59
N GLU A 2 -10.15 3.27 2.29
CA GLU A 2 -9.03 2.48 1.79
C GLU A 2 -8.87 1.25 2.70
N MET A 3 -8.49 0.11 2.13
CA MET A 3 -8.30 -1.16 2.85
C MET A 3 -7.41 -2.10 2.06
N ASP A 4 -6.73 -3.02 2.78
CA ASP A 4 -5.71 -3.91 2.26
C ASP A 4 -6.19 -5.36 2.26
N VAL A 5 -6.18 -6.01 1.10
CA VAL A 5 -6.51 -7.42 1.00
C VAL A 5 -5.26 -8.29 0.95
N GLN A 6 -5.25 -9.32 1.79
CA GLN A 6 -4.22 -10.35 1.84
C GLN A 6 -4.84 -11.74 1.70
N GLN A 7 -4.00 -12.72 1.37
CA GLN A 7 -4.35 -14.13 1.27
C GLN A 7 -3.84 -14.90 2.48
N THR A 8 -4.69 -15.72 3.09
CA THR A 8 -4.32 -16.65 4.17
C THR A 8 -3.64 -17.92 3.64
N GLY A 9 -3.09 -18.73 4.52
CA GLY A 9 -2.48 -20.02 4.17
C GLY A 9 -3.46 -21.00 3.50
N ASP A 10 -4.74 -20.97 3.89
CA ASP A 10 -5.82 -21.76 3.27
C ASP A 10 -6.53 -21.03 2.11
N LYS A 11 -5.87 -19.99 1.54
CA LYS A 11 -6.28 -19.26 0.33
C LYS A 11 -7.57 -18.45 0.45
N LYS A 12 -7.93 -18.03 1.66
CA LYS A 12 -9.02 -17.10 1.89
C LYS A 12 -8.52 -15.65 1.81
N LEU A 13 -9.43 -14.70 1.58
CA LEU A 13 -9.11 -13.29 1.47
C LEU A 13 -9.54 -12.55 2.75
N VAL A 14 -8.61 -11.85 3.37
CA VAL A 14 -8.80 -11.07 4.60
C VAL A 14 -8.40 -9.62 4.41
N ILE A 15 -8.94 -8.74 5.22
CA ILE A 15 -8.58 -7.32 5.27
C ILE A 15 -7.63 -7.11 6.45
N HIS A 16 -6.37 -6.80 6.12
CA HIS A 16 -5.34 -6.49 7.11
C HIS A 16 -4.15 -5.80 6.44
N HIS A 17 -3.60 -4.75 7.05
CA HIS A 17 -2.50 -3.98 6.49
C HIS A 17 -1.16 -4.73 6.58
N ASP A 18 -0.74 -5.11 7.79
CA ASP A 18 0.57 -5.71 8.02
C ASP A 18 0.59 -7.20 7.64
N PHE A 19 1.73 -7.70 7.19
CA PHE A 19 1.90 -9.14 6.98
C PHE A 19 1.95 -9.90 8.31
N LEU A 20 2.54 -9.26 9.35
CA LEU A 20 2.62 -9.78 10.71
C LEU A 20 1.38 -9.38 11.51
N ILE A 21 0.85 -10.31 12.32
CA ILE A 21 -0.27 -10.05 13.24
C ILE A 21 0.19 -9.55 14.60
N ASP A 22 1.49 -9.49 14.85
CA ASP A 22 2.16 -9.21 16.12
C ASP A 22 1.76 -7.88 16.76
N TRP A 23 1.41 -6.88 15.94
CA TRP A 23 1.04 -5.54 16.42
C TRP A 23 -0.44 -5.43 16.82
N HIS A 24 -1.25 -6.35 16.35
CA HIS A 24 -2.71 -6.26 16.44
C HIS A 24 -3.34 -7.39 17.25
N THR A 25 -2.54 -8.39 17.66
CA THR A 25 -2.99 -9.53 18.47
C THR A 25 -1.96 -9.86 19.55
N ASP A 26 -2.31 -10.77 20.44
CA ASP A 26 -1.40 -11.36 21.44
C ASP A 26 -0.60 -12.56 20.88
N MET A 27 -0.83 -12.89 19.61
CA MET A 27 -0.11 -13.96 18.89
C MET A 27 0.95 -13.38 17.95
N ARG A 28 1.88 -14.23 17.55
CA ARG A 28 2.90 -13.94 16.53
C ARG A 28 2.66 -14.79 15.31
N GLY A 29 2.92 -14.24 14.14
CA GLY A 29 2.82 -14.97 12.88
C GLY A 29 2.54 -14.07 11.69
N GLN A 30 2.42 -14.70 10.55
CA GLN A 30 2.13 -14.04 9.29
C GLN A 30 0.76 -14.49 8.77
N ILE A 31 0.02 -13.58 8.14
CA ILE A 31 -1.32 -13.86 7.61
C ILE A 31 -1.31 -15.07 6.65
N TYR A 32 -0.30 -15.14 5.78
CA TYR A 32 -0.25 -16.20 4.75
C TYR A 32 0.17 -17.59 5.29
N ASP A 33 0.67 -17.69 6.52
CA ASP A 33 1.00 -18.96 7.19
C ASP A 33 -0.17 -19.53 7.99
N MET A 34 -1.20 -18.73 8.22
CA MET A 34 -2.35 -19.08 9.07
C MET A 34 -3.60 -19.34 8.25
N THR A 35 -4.45 -20.23 8.76
CA THR A 35 -5.76 -20.46 8.20
C THR A 35 -6.77 -19.38 8.64
N MET A 36 -7.86 -19.24 7.88
CA MET A 36 -8.96 -18.34 8.26
C MET A 36 -9.52 -18.70 9.64
N GLU A 37 -9.62 -19.98 9.98
CA GLU A 37 -10.13 -20.44 11.27
C GLU A 37 -9.25 -19.96 12.42
N GLU A 38 -7.93 -20.11 12.29
CA GLU A 38 -6.94 -19.63 13.28
C GLU A 38 -7.01 -18.11 13.44
N LEU A 39 -7.05 -17.36 12.34
CA LEU A 39 -7.14 -15.90 12.38
C LEU A 39 -8.47 -15.41 13.00
N LYS A 40 -9.60 -16.04 12.68
CA LYS A 40 -10.91 -15.69 13.26
C LYS A 40 -11.02 -16.02 14.76
N ALA A 41 -10.12 -16.85 15.31
CA ALA A 41 -10.08 -17.12 16.74
C ALA A 41 -9.41 -15.98 17.56
N LEU A 42 -8.60 -15.12 16.91
CA LEU A 42 -7.83 -14.06 17.57
C LEU A 42 -8.66 -12.77 17.73
N ASP A 43 -8.30 -11.99 18.74
CA ASP A 43 -8.81 -10.63 18.96
C ASP A 43 -7.95 -9.62 18.18
N PHE A 44 -8.55 -9.02 17.16
CA PHE A 44 -7.93 -7.99 16.32
C PHE A 44 -8.36 -6.56 16.69
N GLY A 45 -9.09 -6.37 17.77
CA GLY A 45 -9.61 -5.05 18.16
C GLY A 45 -8.99 -4.45 19.40
N SER A 46 -8.67 -5.25 20.42
CA SER A 46 -8.20 -4.75 21.74
C SER A 46 -6.93 -3.90 21.68
N TRP A 47 -6.08 -4.09 20.68
CA TRP A 47 -4.89 -3.27 20.48
C TRP A 47 -5.21 -1.80 20.23
N LYS A 48 -6.34 -1.53 19.59
CA LYS A 48 -6.80 -0.17 19.26
C LYS A 48 -7.43 0.52 20.46
N ASP A 49 -8.39 -0.14 21.08
CA ASP A 49 -9.09 0.30 22.28
C ASP A 49 -9.87 -0.88 22.89
N VAL A 50 -10.04 -0.88 24.22
CA VAL A 50 -10.78 -1.93 24.92
C VAL A 50 -12.24 -2.06 24.46
N SER A 51 -12.82 -1.01 23.92
CA SER A 51 -14.19 -1.03 23.36
C SER A 51 -14.31 -1.90 22.10
N TYR A 52 -13.20 -2.19 21.43
CA TYR A 52 -13.13 -3.09 20.27
C TYR A 52 -12.70 -4.51 20.63
N LYS A 53 -12.71 -4.83 21.91
CA LYS A 53 -12.38 -6.18 22.35
C LYS A 53 -13.26 -7.21 21.65
N ASP A 54 -12.65 -8.34 21.29
CA ASP A 54 -13.27 -9.47 20.59
C ASP A 54 -13.69 -9.19 19.13
N GLU A 55 -13.29 -8.04 18.55
CA GLU A 55 -13.39 -7.85 17.11
C GLU A 55 -12.48 -8.84 16.36
N ARG A 56 -13.00 -9.37 15.25
CA ARG A 56 -12.32 -10.40 14.45
C ARG A 56 -11.86 -9.83 13.13
N ILE A 57 -10.77 -10.40 12.60
CA ILE A 57 -10.32 -10.04 11.25
C ILE A 57 -11.48 -10.18 10.25
N ALA A 58 -11.68 -9.17 9.41
CA ALA A 58 -12.71 -9.20 8.39
C ALA A 58 -12.24 -9.97 7.15
N THR A 59 -13.15 -10.73 6.53
CA THR A 59 -12.95 -11.23 5.18
C THR A 59 -13.13 -10.11 4.15
N LEU A 60 -12.58 -10.26 2.95
CA LEU A 60 -12.86 -9.33 1.84
C LEU A 60 -14.36 -9.25 1.56
N GLN A 61 -15.07 -10.37 1.58
CA GLN A 61 -16.52 -10.43 1.35
C GLN A 61 -17.30 -9.59 2.38
N GLU A 62 -16.98 -9.74 3.68
CA GLU A 62 -17.61 -8.96 4.76
C GLU A 62 -17.36 -7.45 4.56
N ALA A 63 -16.13 -7.05 4.23
CA ALA A 63 -15.75 -5.66 4.01
C ALA A 63 -16.45 -5.06 2.76
N LEU A 64 -16.46 -5.78 1.64
CA LEU A 64 -17.12 -5.31 0.42
C LEU A 64 -18.66 -5.22 0.60
N ALA A 65 -19.26 -6.13 1.37
CA ALA A 65 -20.68 -6.05 1.71
C ALA A 65 -21.02 -4.77 2.50
N LEU A 66 -20.18 -4.42 3.49
CA LEU A 66 -20.31 -3.17 4.23
C LEU A 66 -20.12 -1.95 3.30
N CYS A 67 -19.11 -1.97 2.44
CA CYS A 67 -18.88 -0.89 1.48
C CYS A 67 -20.04 -0.70 0.51
N ARG A 68 -20.76 -1.77 0.16
CA ARG A 68 -21.95 -1.68 -0.69
C ARG A 68 -23.07 -0.86 -0.03
N GLU A 69 -23.22 -0.96 1.28
CA GLU A 69 -24.21 -0.20 2.04
C GLU A 69 -23.85 1.29 2.20
N MET A 70 -22.57 1.64 1.99
CA MET A 70 -22.04 3.01 2.12
C MET A 70 -22.18 3.75 0.78
N GLU A 71 -23.38 4.21 0.45
CA GLU A 71 -23.64 4.93 -0.81
C GLU A 71 -22.73 6.14 -1.01
N GLY A 72 -22.27 6.35 -2.26
CA GLY A 72 -21.40 7.48 -2.63
C GLY A 72 -19.94 7.36 -2.18
N THR A 73 -19.58 6.30 -1.45
CA THR A 73 -18.20 6.09 -0.98
C THR A 73 -17.34 5.46 -2.07
N VAL A 74 -16.21 6.07 -2.40
CA VAL A 74 -15.16 5.45 -3.22
C VAL A 74 -14.37 4.48 -2.34
N VAL A 75 -14.13 3.28 -2.85
CA VAL A 75 -13.37 2.23 -2.19
C VAL A 75 -12.04 2.06 -2.91
N GLN A 76 -10.93 2.23 -2.21
CA GLN A 76 -9.60 1.85 -2.66
C GLN A 76 -9.23 0.53 -1.99
N LEU A 77 -8.98 -0.51 -2.79
CA LEU A 77 -8.61 -1.84 -2.32
C LEU A 77 -7.18 -2.14 -2.72
N GLU A 78 -6.26 -2.13 -1.76
CA GLU A 78 -4.87 -2.51 -2.02
C GLU A 78 -4.72 -4.02 -2.12
N LEU A 79 -4.13 -4.48 -3.23
CA LEU A 79 -3.62 -5.85 -3.36
C LEU A 79 -2.28 -5.93 -2.64
N LYS A 80 -2.29 -6.42 -1.41
CA LYS A 80 -1.07 -6.68 -0.63
C LYS A 80 -0.41 -7.95 -1.16
N ALA A 81 0.62 -7.75 -1.98
CA ALA A 81 1.38 -8.87 -2.50
C ALA A 81 2.20 -9.54 -1.39
N THR A 82 2.23 -10.86 -1.38
CA THR A 82 3.24 -11.64 -0.69
C THR A 82 3.99 -12.49 -1.70
N ILE A 83 5.23 -12.89 -1.37
CA ILE A 83 6.01 -13.81 -2.23
C ILE A 83 5.35 -15.18 -2.35
N ASP A 84 4.47 -15.51 -1.42
CA ASP A 84 3.77 -16.79 -1.33
C ASP A 84 2.37 -16.77 -1.96
N ASN A 85 1.93 -15.62 -2.50
CA ASN A 85 0.68 -15.55 -3.23
C ASN A 85 0.76 -16.45 -4.47
N ASP A 86 -0.24 -17.32 -4.60
CA ASP A 86 -0.38 -18.13 -5.81
C ASP A 86 -0.92 -17.31 -7.00
N SER A 87 -0.89 -17.91 -8.19
CA SER A 87 -1.40 -17.29 -9.42
C SER A 87 -2.89 -16.97 -9.38
N ASP A 88 -3.62 -17.55 -8.43
CA ASP A 88 -5.07 -17.38 -8.30
C ASP A 88 -5.46 -16.30 -7.29
N PHE A 89 -4.50 -15.61 -6.67
CA PHE A 89 -4.78 -14.51 -5.73
C PHE A 89 -5.63 -13.41 -6.40
N VAL A 90 -5.15 -12.83 -7.49
CA VAL A 90 -5.89 -11.78 -8.22
C VAL A 90 -7.22 -12.30 -8.78
N PRO A 91 -7.29 -13.48 -9.44
CA PRO A 91 -8.56 -14.08 -9.83
C PRO A 91 -9.60 -14.17 -8.72
N ARG A 92 -9.22 -14.64 -7.50
CA ARG A 92 -10.14 -14.69 -6.35
C ARG A 92 -10.63 -13.32 -5.93
N VAL A 93 -9.73 -12.32 -5.87
CA VAL A 93 -10.13 -10.93 -5.55
C VAL A 93 -11.13 -10.41 -6.58
N ILE A 94 -10.90 -10.65 -7.86
CA ILE A 94 -11.80 -10.22 -8.94
C ILE A 94 -13.19 -10.90 -8.83
N GLU A 95 -13.24 -12.17 -8.42
CA GLU A 95 -14.52 -12.87 -8.18
C GLU A 95 -15.32 -12.19 -7.06
N GLU A 96 -14.67 -11.85 -5.94
CA GLU A 96 -15.32 -11.16 -4.82
C GLU A 96 -15.79 -9.74 -5.22
N ILE A 97 -14.98 -9.00 -5.99
CA ILE A 97 -15.36 -7.67 -6.50
C ILE A 97 -16.60 -7.76 -7.39
N ARG A 98 -16.67 -8.74 -8.30
CA ARG A 98 -17.85 -8.96 -9.15
C ARG A 98 -19.09 -9.31 -8.35
N ALA A 99 -18.93 -10.15 -7.33
CA ALA A 99 -20.04 -10.55 -6.45
C ALA A 99 -20.57 -9.38 -5.60
N ALA A 100 -19.71 -8.43 -5.25
CA ALA A 100 -20.07 -7.28 -4.42
C ALA A 100 -20.88 -6.21 -5.16
N ASP A 101 -20.81 -6.15 -6.50
CA ASP A 101 -21.54 -5.19 -7.34
C ASP A 101 -21.29 -3.71 -6.97
N ILE A 102 -19.99 -3.36 -6.77
CA ILE A 102 -19.53 -1.99 -6.43
C ILE A 102 -18.42 -1.49 -7.36
N THR A 103 -18.26 -2.11 -8.52
CA THR A 103 -17.14 -1.86 -9.45
C THR A 103 -17.05 -0.41 -9.93
N ASP A 104 -18.18 0.27 -10.07
CA ASP A 104 -18.26 1.67 -10.50
C ASP A 104 -17.54 2.64 -9.56
N ARG A 105 -17.47 2.33 -8.29
CA ARG A 105 -16.85 3.14 -7.22
C ARG A 105 -15.67 2.46 -6.51
N LEU A 106 -15.19 1.33 -7.05
CA LEU A 106 -14.03 0.62 -6.55
C LEU A 106 -12.81 0.89 -7.42
N VAL A 107 -11.68 1.11 -6.78
CA VAL A 107 -10.36 1.25 -7.40
C VAL A 107 -9.43 0.23 -6.76
N VAL A 108 -8.85 -0.66 -7.54
CA VAL A 108 -7.81 -1.57 -7.05
C VAL A 108 -6.47 -0.88 -7.12
N ILE A 109 -5.74 -0.86 -6.03
CA ILE A 109 -4.42 -0.23 -5.92
C ILE A 109 -3.37 -1.26 -5.52
N SER A 110 -2.11 -1.04 -5.85
CA SER A 110 -0.98 -1.87 -5.41
C SER A 110 0.36 -1.20 -5.66
N PHE A 111 1.36 -1.52 -4.84
CA PHE A 111 2.78 -1.29 -5.12
C PHE A 111 3.34 -2.29 -6.13
N ASN A 112 2.77 -3.50 -6.19
CA ASN A 112 3.09 -4.50 -7.21
C ASN A 112 2.23 -4.27 -8.46
N HIS A 113 2.78 -3.55 -9.42
CA HIS A 113 2.04 -3.17 -10.63
C HIS A 113 1.74 -4.35 -11.57
N ASP A 114 2.40 -5.50 -11.41
CA ASP A 114 2.06 -6.71 -12.16
C ASP A 114 0.70 -7.27 -11.76
N LEU A 115 0.32 -7.15 -10.47
CA LEU A 115 -1.01 -7.52 -9.98
C LEU A 115 -2.09 -6.62 -10.61
N LEU A 116 -1.81 -5.32 -10.77
CA LEU A 116 -2.74 -4.39 -11.43
C LEU A 116 -2.91 -4.72 -12.92
N ARG A 117 -1.82 -5.09 -13.60
CA ARG A 117 -1.87 -5.56 -14.99
C ARG A 117 -2.72 -6.81 -15.11
N GLN A 118 -2.55 -7.77 -14.21
CA GLN A 118 -3.37 -8.99 -14.16
C GLN A 118 -4.84 -8.66 -13.89
N ALA A 119 -5.13 -7.77 -12.94
CA ALA A 119 -6.50 -7.32 -12.65
C ALA A 119 -7.17 -6.70 -13.89
N LYS A 120 -6.48 -5.82 -14.61
CA LYS A 120 -6.96 -5.23 -15.86
C LYS A 120 -7.19 -6.25 -16.97
N GLN A 121 -6.37 -7.30 -17.06
CA GLN A 121 -6.58 -8.39 -18.03
C GLN A 121 -7.85 -9.20 -17.72
N LEU A 122 -8.13 -9.44 -16.44
CA LEU A 122 -9.30 -10.19 -15.97
C LEU A 122 -10.60 -9.37 -16.00
N MET A 123 -10.48 -8.05 -15.80
CA MET A 123 -11.61 -7.12 -15.69
C MET A 123 -11.20 -5.76 -16.27
N PRO A 124 -11.26 -5.57 -17.59
CA PRO A 124 -10.76 -4.37 -18.28
C PRO A 124 -11.41 -3.05 -17.84
N GLU A 125 -12.67 -3.08 -17.40
CA GLU A 125 -13.43 -1.94 -16.89
C GLU A 125 -13.03 -1.52 -15.49
N LEU A 126 -12.33 -2.37 -14.73
CA LEU A 126 -11.91 -2.08 -13.35
C LEU A 126 -10.95 -0.89 -13.32
N LYS A 127 -11.24 0.08 -12.48
CA LYS A 127 -10.30 1.18 -12.21
C LYS A 127 -9.11 0.67 -11.41
N VAL A 128 -7.91 1.10 -11.81
CA VAL A 128 -6.68 0.73 -11.11
C VAL A 128 -5.87 1.97 -10.75
N GLY A 129 -5.17 1.90 -9.63
CA GLY A 129 -4.28 2.95 -9.16
C GLY A 129 -2.91 2.39 -8.81
N VAL A 130 -1.86 3.05 -9.27
CA VAL A 130 -0.49 2.69 -8.90
C VAL A 130 -0.11 3.37 -7.60
N LEU A 131 0.35 2.59 -6.62
CA LEU A 131 1.04 3.09 -5.45
C LEU A 131 2.51 3.30 -5.80
N VAL A 132 3.04 4.47 -5.47
CA VAL A 132 4.44 4.81 -5.72
C VAL A 132 5.06 5.45 -4.48
N TYR A 133 6.30 5.12 -4.21
CA TYR A 133 7.04 5.66 -3.07
C TYR A 133 7.40 7.15 -3.26
N GLY A 134 7.40 7.65 -4.51
CA GLY A 134 7.65 9.05 -4.79
C GLY A 134 9.07 9.50 -4.43
N ALA A 135 9.18 10.58 -3.67
CA ALA A 135 10.46 11.17 -3.29
C ALA A 135 11.16 10.34 -2.21
N LEU A 136 12.15 9.56 -2.61
CA LEU A 136 12.92 8.65 -1.74
C LEU A 136 13.60 9.34 -0.54
N GLU A 137 13.91 10.64 -0.65
CA GLU A 137 14.57 11.41 0.40
C GLU A 137 13.72 11.52 1.68
N THR A 138 12.43 11.24 1.57
CA THR A 138 11.48 11.31 2.67
C THR A 138 11.17 9.94 3.27
N MET A 139 11.45 8.85 2.56
CA MET A 139 11.43 7.53 3.16
C MET A 139 12.58 7.48 4.15
N ALA A 140 12.27 7.25 5.42
CA ALA A 140 13.09 7.37 6.63
C ALA A 140 14.41 6.57 6.68
N LEU A 141 15.07 6.38 5.55
CA LEU A 141 16.45 5.96 5.50
C LEU A 141 17.30 7.23 5.61
N PRO A 142 18.17 7.34 6.61
CA PRO A 142 19.10 8.46 6.71
C PRO A 142 19.83 8.64 5.38
N THR A 143 20.09 9.89 4.99
CA THR A 143 20.90 10.22 3.80
C THR A 143 22.20 9.42 3.77
N SER A 144 22.78 9.16 4.94
CA SER A 144 23.93 8.28 5.13
C SER A 144 23.73 6.84 4.64
N THR A 145 22.52 6.32 4.63
CA THR A 145 22.24 4.96 4.12
C THR A 145 22.27 4.95 2.59
N TRP A 146 21.77 6.00 1.96
CA TRP A 146 21.85 6.17 0.51
C TRP A 146 23.30 6.41 0.05
N GLU A 147 24.07 7.20 0.83
CA GLU A 147 25.51 7.40 0.62
C GLU A 147 26.26 6.07 0.76
N MET A 148 25.96 5.29 1.80
CA MET A 148 26.57 3.98 2.05
C MET A 148 26.23 2.96 0.94
N LEU A 149 25.04 3.07 0.33
CA LEU A 149 24.61 2.23 -0.78
C LEU A 149 25.07 2.74 -2.15
N GLY A 150 25.83 3.86 -2.22
CA GLY A 150 26.33 4.42 -3.48
C GLY A 150 25.25 5.02 -4.40
N LEU A 151 24.03 5.23 -3.89
CA LEU A 151 22.87 5.61 -4.68
C LEU A 151 22.83 7.08 -5.14
N GLN A 152 23.79 7.89 -4.73
CA GLN A 152 23.84 9.32 -5.05
C GLN A 152 24.20 9.64 -6.51
N ASN A 153 24.93 8.78 -7.20
CA ASN A 153 25.52 9.07 -8.50
C ASN A 153 25.02 8.18 -9.66
N GLY A 154 23.96 7.42 -9.44
CA GLY A 154 23.54 6.35 -10.36
C GLY A 154 24.40 5.11 -10.15
N LEU A 155 23.75 3.95 -10.14
CA LEU A 155 24.40 2.67 -9.88
C LEU A 155 24.76 2.01 -11.18
N GLU A 156 26.02 1.59 -11.32
CA GLU A 156 26.41 0.57 -12.27
C GLU A 156 26.37 -0.80 -11.58
N GLU A 157 26.00 -1.84 -12.29
CA GLU A 157 25.77 -3.19 -11.78
C GLU A 157 27.00 -3.79 -11.07
N ASP A 158 28.21 -3.29 -11.42
CA ASP A 158 29.49 -3.71 -10.86
C ASP A 158 29.86 -3.05 -9.53
N ASP A 159 29.13 -2.01 -9.09
CA ASP A 159 29.43 -1.24 -7.88
C ASP A 159 28.92 -1.91 -6.59
N PHE A 160 28.14 -2.99 -6.69
CA PHE A 160 27.64 -3.70 -5.53
C PHE A 160 28.47 -4.94 -5.22
N PRO A 161 29.00 -5.05 -3.98
CA PRO A 161 29.34 -6.36 -3.48
C PRO A 161 28.07 -7.23 -3.56
N GLN A 162 28.20 -8.47 -4.02
CA GLN A 162 27.08 -9.41 -4.00
C GLN A 162 26.56 -9.49 -2.56
N LEU A 163 25.60 -8.64 -2.25
CA LEU A 163 24.88 -8.74 -0.98
C LEU A 163 24.12 -10.06 -1.03
N PRO A 164 24.17 -10.86 0.04
CA PRO A 164 23.36 -12.06 0.13
C PRO A 164 21.90 -11.68 -0.13
N PRO A 165 21.10 -12.59 -0.69
CA PRO A 165 19.69 -12.34 -0.85
C PRO A 165 19.14 -11.81 0.48
N LEU A 166 18.27 -10.80 0.42
CA LEU A 166 17.56 -10.26 1.58
C LEU A 166 16.67 -11.38 2.14
N SER A 167 17.25 -12.26 2.91
CA SER A 167 16.52 -13.23 3.71
C SER A 167 16.89 -12.94 5.17
N VAL A 168 15.92 -12.52 5.95
CA VAL A 168 16.04 -12.60 7.40
C VAL A 168 15.63 -14.02 7.76
N GLU A 169 16.57 -14.96 7.65
CA GLU A 169 16.37 -16.29 8.21
C GLU A 169 16.01 -16.11 9.68
N ASN A 170 14.92 -16.74 10.16
CA ASN A 170 14.43 -16.74 11.53
C ASN A 170 13.73 -15.46 12.03
N VAL A 171 13.04 -14.70 11.17
CA VAL A 171 12.15 -13.63 11.64
C VAL A 171 11.06 -14.18 12.57
N ASP A 172 10.67 -15.43 12.39
CA ASP A 172 9.65 -16.13 13.18
C ASP A 172 10.20 -16.83 14.42
N ASP A 173 11.52 -16.77 14.70
CA ASP A 173 12.09 -17.24 15.94
C ASP A 173 11.51 -16.44 17.12
N GLU A 174 10.94 -17.13 18.10
CA GLU A 174 10.38 -16.54 19.33
C GLU A 174 11.40 -15.69 20.13
N ASN A 175 12.71 -15.91 19.91
CA ASN A 175 13.80 -15.15 20.47
C ASN A 175 14.21 -13.94 19.63
N CYS A 176 13.61 -13.74 18.45
CA CYS A 176 13.91 -12.62 17.59
C CYS A 176 13.43 -11.32 18.24
N SER A 177 14.28 -10.31 18.26
CA SER A 177 13.92 -9.00 18.82
C SER A 177 12.84 -8.32 17.93
N TRP A 178 11.99 -7.50 18.58
CA TRP A 178 10.98 -6.67 17.87
C TRP A 178 11.57 -5.92 16.66
N ALA A 179 12.76 -5.32 16.82
CA ALA A 179 13.40 -4.55 15.75
C ALA A 179 13.77 -5.42 14.54
N LEU A 180 14.24 -6.65 14.76
CA LEU A 180 14.57 -7.59 13.68
C LEU A 180 13.29 -8.07 12.97
N ARG A 181 12.22 -8.35 13.71
CA ARG A 181 10.93 -8.72 13.13
C ARG A 181 10.35 -7.59 12.28
N TRP A 182 10.41 -6.35 12.77
CA TRP A 182 9.99 -5.17 12.02
C TRP A 182 10.79 -5.01 10.72
N MET A 183 12.13 -5.10 10.78
CA MET A 183 12.99 -5.05 9.58
C MET A 183 12.66 -6.16 8.60
N GLY A 184 12.45 -7.39 9.08
CA GLY A 184 12.04 -8.52 8.26
C GLY A 184 10.72 -8.27 7.52
N ASN A 185 9.73 -7.69 8.22
CA ASN A 185 8.47 -7.30 7.60
C ASN A 185 8.67 -6.28 6.48
N GLN A 186 9.49 -5.23 6.70
CA GLN A 186 9.79 -4.23 5.66
C GLN A 186 10.48 -4.85 4.43
N ILE A 187 11.42 -5.76 4.66
CA ILE A 187 12.10 -6.50 3.59
C ILE A 187 11.11 -7.37 2.81
N SER A 188 10.25 -8.11 3.50
CA SER A 188 9.22 -8.95 2.89
C SER A 188 8.25 -8.12 2.03
N MET A 189 7.85 -6.94 2.53
CA MET A 189 7.03 -6.00 1.76
C MET A 189 7.72 -5.54 0.48
N LEU A 190 9.00 -5.15 0.55
CA LEU A 190 9.77 -4.75 -0.64
C LEU A 190 9.90 -5.90 -1.63
N GLN A 191 10.21 -7.10 -1.19
CA GLN A 191 10.31 -8.27 -2.05
C GLN A 191 8.98 -8.61 -2.73
N ALA A 192 7.87 -8.50 -2.01
CA ALA A 192 6.54 -8.73 -2.55
C ALA A 192 6.11 -7.67 -3.58
N ASN A 193 6.50 -6.40 -3.37
CA ASN A 193 6.20 -5.32 -4.29
C ASN A 193 7.07 -5.35 -5.56
N PHE A 194 8.23 -5.99 -5.50
CA PHE A 194 9.18 -6.15 -6.61
C PHE A 194 9.62 -7.62 -6.76
N PRO A 195 8.70 -8.55 -7.07
CA PRO A 195 9.00 -9.98 -7.06
C PRO A 195 10.08 -10.35 -8.07
N GLY A 196 11.05 -11.17 -7.62
CA GLY A 196 12.16 -11.64 -8.45
C GLY A 196 13.20 -10.60 -8.81
N LYS A 197 13.12 -9.39 -8.24
CA LYS A 197 14.09 -8.32 -8.48
C LYS A 197 15.24 -8.39 -7.48
N SER A 198 16.46 -8.12 -7.98
CA SER A 198 17.62 -7.84 -7.14
C SER A 198 17.45 -6.49 -6.42
N LEU A 199 18.22 -6.26 -5.36
CA LEU A 199 18.23 -4.96 -4.66
C LEU A 199 18.55 -3.79 -5.58
N VAL A 200 19.47 -3.97 -6.52
CA VAL A 200 19.83 -2.95 -7.51
C VAL A 200 18.63 -2.61 -8.38
N GLU A 201 17.92 -3.62 -8.91
CA GLU A 201 16.72 -3.40 -9.70
C GLU A 201 15.60 -2.74 -8.89
N VAL A 202 15.43 -3.12 -7.60
CA VAL A 202 14.49 -2.45 -6.69
C VAL A 202 14.88 -0.99 -6.52
N ALA A 203 16.15 -0.69 -6.23
CA ALA A 203 16.63 0.68 -6.09
C ALA A 203 16.41 1.50 -7.36
N GLN A 204 16.71 0.93 -8.54
CA GLN A 204 16.45 1.58 -9.82
C GLN A 204 14.95 1.88 -10.02
N ARG A 205 14.07 0.94 -9.71
CA ARG A 205 12.62 1.15 -9.79
C ARG A 205 12.12 2.23 -8.84
N LEU A 206 12.65 2.27 -7.62
CA LEU A 206 12.34 3.34 -6.67
C LEU A 206 12.81 4.71 -7.18
N LEU A 207 14.00 4.78 -7.80
CA LEU A 207 14.51 6.01 -8.43
C LEU A 207 13.61 6.46 -9.60
N GLU A 208 13.13 5.54 -10.44
CA GLU A 208 12.18 5.85 -11.51
C GLU A 208 10.88 6.46 -10.95
N GLN A 209 10.41 5.98 -9.80
CA GLN A 209 9.20 6.46 -9.12
C GLN A 209 9.35 7.84 -8.46
N ARG A 210 10.56 8.39 -8.36
CA ARG A 210 10.79 9.75 -7.81
C ARG A 210 10.02 10.83 -8.58
N ASP A 211 9.76 10.62 -9.86
CA ASP A 211 8.89 11.46 -10.67
C ASP A 211 7.65 10.64 -11.09
N PRO A 212 6.60 10.64 -10.27
CA PRO A 212 5.41 9.83 -10.54
C PRO A 212 4.77 10.12 -11.89
N VAL A 213 4.85 11.38 -12.36
CA VAL A 213 4.29 11.79 -13.66
C VAL A 213 5.03 11.15 -14.84
N LYS A 214 6.36 11.12 -14.78
CA LYS A 214 7.15 10.42 -15.79
C LYS A 214 7.00 8.91 -15.67
N TYR A 215 7.03 8.40 -14.45
CA TYR A 215 6.95 6.97 -14.20
C TYR A 215 5.69 6.35 -14.81
N VAL A 216 4.50 6.93 -14.58
CA VAL A 216 3.26 6.36 -15.13
C VAL A 216 3.22 6.33 -16.66
N GLN A 217 3.98 7.20 -17.33
CA GLN A 217 4.08 7.19 -18.78
C GLN A 217 4.97 6.06 -19.33
N THR A 218 5.74 5.38 -18.45
CA THR A 218 6.57 4.21 -18.82
C THR A 218 5.79 2.90 -18.70
N LEU A 219 4.63 2.91 -18.04
CA LEU A 219 3.81 1.72 -17.87
C LEU A 219 3.16 1.30 -19.19
N ASP A 220 3.01 -0.01 -19.37
CA ASP A 220 2.32 -0.60 -20.55
C ASP A 220 0.79 -0.61 -20.42
N PHE A 221 0.26 -0.04 -19.34
CA PHE A 221 -1.15 0.23 -19.13
C PHE A 221 -1.33 1.64 -18.54
N LYS A 222 -2.47 2.26 -18.78
CA LYS A 222 -2.81 3.56 -18.19
C LYS A 222 -3.53 3.33 -16.85
N PRO A 223 -2.96 3.80 -15.72
CA PRO A 223 -3.68 3.78 -14.46
C PRO A 223 -4.75 4.88 -14.42
N ASP A 224 -5.81 4.68 -13.65
CA ASP A 224 -6.84 5.68 -13.38
C ASP A 224 -6.43 6.61 -12.23
N TRP A 225 -5.56 6.10 -11.31
CA TRP A 225 -5.06 6.81 -10.14
C TRP A 225 -3.55 6.63 -9.96
N VAL A 226 -2.94 7.67 -9.40
CA VAL A 226 -1.61 7.61 -8.77
C VAL A 226 -1.76 7.99 -7.31
N SER A 227 -1.31 7.14 -6.42
CA SER A 227 -1.28 7.42 -4.99
C SER A 227 0.15 7.34 -4.49
N CYS A 228 0.69 8.45 -3.98
CA CYS A 228 2.09 8.52 -3.57
C CYS A 228 2.26 9.06 -2.15
N GLU A 229 3.44 8.78 -1.59
CA GLU A 229 3.86 9.33 -0.32
C GLU A 229 3.85 10.88 -0.39
N TYR A 230 3.22 11.52 0.59
CA TYR A 230 2.80 12.92 0.52
C TYR A 230 3.96 13.94 0.48
N HIS A 231 5.15 13.62 1.00
CA HIS A 231 6.29 14.53 0.90
C HIS A 231 6.73 14.78 -0.54
N THR A 232 6.33 13.90 -1.47
CA THR A 232 6.52 14.13 -2.91
C THR A 232 5.91 15.45 -3.38
N ALA A 233 4.82 15.89 -2.75
CA ALA A 233 4.16 17.16 -3.06
C ALA A 233 5.05 18.38 -2.79
N TYR A 234 5.88 18.35 -1.74
CA TYR A 234 6.78 19.47 -1.42
C TYR A 234 7.90 19.62 -2.45
N GLN A 235 8.33 18.52 -3.07
CA GLN A 235 9.33 18.55 -4.14
C GLN A 235 8.71 18.80 -5.51
N GLN A 236 7.46 18.38 -5.72
CA GLN A 236 6.76 18.44 -6.99
C GLN A 236 5.33 18.98 -6.82
N PRO A 237 5.14 20.23 -6.41
CA PRO A 237 3.80 20.81 -6.14
C PRO A 237 2.89 20.82 -7.38
N SER A 238 3.45 20.75 -8.59
CA SER A 238 2.67 20.67 -9.85
C SER A 238 2.30 19.25 -10.27
N MET A 239 2.59 18.23 -9.44
CA MET A 239 2.36 16.82 -9.78
C MET A 239 0.87 16.53 -10.03
N VAL A 240 0.00 16.98 -9.14
CA VAL A 240 -1.46 16.77 -9.26
C VAL A 240 -1.98 17.30 -10.60
N GLN A 241 -1.66 18.58 -10.92
CA GLN A 241 -2.09 19.19 -12.19
C GLN A 241 -1.58 18.40 -13.40
N LYS A 242 -0.31 17.97 -13.39
CA LYS A 242 0.26 17.19 -14.50
C LYS A 242 -0.39 15.81 -14.66
N LEU A 243 -0.79 15.17 -13.55
CA LEU A 243 -1.53 13.91 -13.59
C LEU A 243 -2.95 14.14 -14.12
N HIS A 244 -3.62 15.23 -13.71
CA HIS A 244 -4.91 15.63 -14.26
C HIS A 244 -4.86 15.91 -15.77
N ASP A 245 -3.79 16.54 -16.26
CA ASP A 245 -3.57 16.77 -17.70
C ASP A 245 -3.44 15.45 -18.49
N LEU A 246 -2.99 14.38 -17.83
CA LEU A 246 -2.98 13.01 -18.37
C LEU A 246 -4.31 12.27 -18.17
N GLY A 247 -5.29 12.88 -17.51
CA GLY A 247 -6.56 12.27 -17.13
C GLY A 247 -6.40 11.18 -16.07
N ILE A 248 -5.45 11.36 -15.14
CA ILE A 248 -5.14 10.47 -14.03
C ILE A 248 -5.42 11.22 -12.73
N LYS A 249 -6.12 10.58 -11.80
CA LYS A 249 -6.38 11.12 -10.48
C LYS A 249 -5.19 10.96 -9.54
N ALA A 250 -5.07 11.87 -8.57
CA ALA A 250 -3.97 11.90 -7.62
C ALA A 250 -4.45 11.73 -6.17
N ALA A 251 -3.75 10.90 -5.40
CA ALA A 251 -3.95 10.76 -3.97
C ALA A 251 -2.61 10.83 -3.23
N TYR A 252 -2.68 11.23 -1.96
CA TYR A 252 -1.52 11.25 -1.06
C TYR A 252 -1.76 10.39 0.18
N TRP A 253 -0.73 9.67 0.63
CA TRP A 253 -0.72 8.83 1.83
C TRP A 253 0.61 8.99 2.59
N THR A 254 0.68 8.77 3.89
CA THR A 254 -0.40 8.78 4.86
C THR A 254 -0.38 10.13 5.56
N VAL A 255 -1.45 10.91 5.44
CA VAL A 255 -1.49 12.30 5.87
C VAL A 255 -2.28 12.43 7.17
N ASP A 256 -1.59 12.42 8.30
CA ASP A 256 -2.20 12.45 9.64
C ASP A 256 -2.03 13.79 10.37
N GLY A 257 -1.24 14.72 9.80
CA GLY A 257 -0.90 16.00 10.41
C GLY A 257 -1.67 17.19 9.82
N GLU A 258 -2.12 18.10 10.68
CA GLU A 258 -2.85 19.32 10.30
C GLU A 258 -2.09 20.19 9.28
N GLN A 259 -0.79 20.42 9.54
CA GLN A 259 0.00 21.25 8.64
C GLN A 259 0.15 20.59 7.25
N ALA A 260 0.34 19.28 7.20
CA ALA A 260 0.41 18.55 5.93
C ALA A 260 -0.91 18.67 5.14
N VAL A 261 -2.05 18.58 5.81
CA VAL A 261 -3.35 18.79 5.15
C VAL A 261 -3.45 20.22 4.59
N LYS A 262 -3.06 21.22 5.38
CA LYS A 262 -3.08 22.63 4.96
C LYS A 262 -2.16 22.93 3.78
N ASP A 263 -1.03 22.22 3.68
CA ASP A 263 -0.09 22.37 2.59
C ASP A 263 -0.55 21.64 1.31
N LEU A 264 -1.21 20.48 1.47
CA LEU A 264 -1.56 19.59 0.37
C LEU A 264 -2.91 19.92 -0.26
N TRP A 265 -3.91 20.30 0.56
CA TRP A 265 -5.27 20.55 0.06
C TRP A 265 -5.35 21.61 -1.04
N PRO A 266 -4.61 22.75 -0.97
CA PRO A 266 -4.56 23.72 -2.05
C PRO A 266 -3.99 23.21 -3.37
N LEU A 267 -3.28 22.08 -3.38
CA LEU A 267 -2.79 21.41 -4.60
C LEU A 267 -3.89 20.62 -5.31
N GLN A 268 -5.08 20.52 -4.72
CA GLN A 268 -6.28 19.88 -5.25
C GLN A 268 -6.10 18.38 -5.58
N PRO A 269 -5.57 17.55 -4.64
CA PRO A 269 -5.57 16.11 -4.82
C PRO A 269 -7.02 15.59 -4.86
N ASP A 270 -7.25 14.48 -5.57
CA ASP A 270 -8.56 13.83 -5.61
C ASP A 270 -8.89 13.06 -4.31
N ALA A 271 -7.86 12.68 -3.56
CA ALA A 271 -8.01 12.04 -2.25
C ALA A 271 -6.80 12.26 -1.34
N ILE A 272 -7.07 12.21 -0.04
CA ILE A 272 -6.09 12.09 1.03
C ILE A 272 -6.39 10.81 1.81
N VAL A 273 -5.41 9.92 1.90
CA VAL A 273 -5.46 8.69 2.73
C VAL A 273 -4.88 9.02 4.11
N THR A 274 -5.63 8.72 5.15
CA THR A 274 -5.32 9.11 6.53
C THR A 274 -5.87 8.12 7.56
N ASN A 275 -5.16 7.98 8.69
CA ASN A 275 -5.65 7.28 9.88
C ASN A 275 -6.60 8.14 10.74
N ARG A 276 -6.75 9.45 10.40
CA ARG A 276 -7.52 10.44 11.16
C ARG A 276 -8.57 11.14 10.29
N PRO A 277 -9.50 10.39 9.66
CA PRO A 277 -10.48 10.97 8.75
C PRO A 277 -11.40 11.99 9.44
N ASP A 278 -11.65 11.84 10.74
CA ASP A 278 -12.35 12.79 11.59
C ASP A 278 -11.67 14.17 11.59
N ARG A 279 -10.36 14.21 11.85
CA ARG A 279 -9.57 15.43 11.92
C ARG A 279 -9.32 16.05 10.56
N VAL A 280 -8.96 15.22 9.58
CA VAL A 280 -8.68 15.73 8.22
C VAL A 280 -9.91 16.43 7.64
N ARG A 281 -11.11 15.89 7.85
CA ARG A 281 -12.37 16.55 7.42
C ARG A 281 -12.61 17.87 8.12
N GLU A 282 -12.31 17.96 9.42
CA GLU A 282 -12.40 19.21 10.18
C GLU A 282 -11.46 20.28 9.60
N TRP A 283 -10.18 19.95 9.43
CA TRP A 283 -9.16 20.87 8.90
C TRP A 283 -9.45 21.33 7.46
N ILE A 284 -9.94 20.43 6.59
CA ILE A 284 -10.38 20.81 5.24
C ILE A 284 -11.55 21.78 5.30
N SER A 285 -12.55 21.53 6.14
CA SER A 285 -13.70 22.43 6.29
C SER A 285 -13.30 23.82 6.77
N GLU A 286 -12.31 23.91 7.66
CA GLU A 286 -11.76 25.20 8.12
C GLU A 286 -11.07 25.99 7.00
N LEU A 287 -10.32 25.29 6.12
CA LEU A 287 -9.68 25.90 4.96
C LEU A 287 -10.71 26.47 3.98
N GLU A 288 -11.76 25.70 3.66
CA GLU A 288 -12.81 26.11 2.72
C GLU A 288 -13.67 27.30 3.25
N MET A 289 -13.74 27.49 4.58
CA MET A 289 -14.45 28.65 5.18
C MET A 289 -13.61 29.94 5.19
N THR A 290 -12.30 29.83 4.96
CA THR A 290 -11.36 30.97 4.98
C THR A 290 -11.05 31.53 3.59
N GLU A 291 -11.48 30.88 2.53
CA GLU A 291 -11.47 31.35 1.14
C GLU A 291 -12.78 32.08 0.78
#